data_dee35cbebcd102f6528096dcfbc98446
#
_entry.id   dee35cbebcd102f6528096dcfbc98446
#
_cell.length_a   1.000
_cell.length_b   1.000
_cell.length_c   1.000
_cell.angle_alpha   90.00
_cell.angle_beta   90.00
_cell.angle_gamma   90.00
#
_symmetry.space_group_name_H-M   'P 1'
#
loop_
_entity.id
_entity.type
_entity.pdbx_description
1 polymer ?
#
loop_
_entity_poly.entity_id
_entity_poly.type
_entity_poly.pdbx_seq_one_letter_code
_entity_poly.pdbx_strand_id
1 'polypeptide(L)'
;MSGQIMNTLANESDIIARKLFLQRELERCLALLIQDRPPHKVILFGSLAEDRVDAWSDLDLVIVDDTDLPFLERTKAVLQRVRPRVGMDVLVYTPAEFATLCQTRRFFREEILKKGRIVYEQSR
;
A
#
# COMPACT_ATOMS: atom_id res chain seq x y z
N MET A 1 -2.76 30.61 23.86
CA MET A 1 -3.03 29.27 24.36
C MET A 1 -3.82 28.46 23.38
N SER A 2 -4.79 29.03 22.72
CA SER A 2 -5.50 28.34 21.66
C SER A 2 -4.55 27.85 20.56
N GLY A 3 -3.45 28.58 20.30
CA GLY A 3 -2.48 28.18 19.31
C GLY A 3 -1.80 26.85 19.58
N GLN A 4 -1.65 26.48 20.86
CA GLN A 4 -1.05 25.18 21.20
C GLN A 4 -1.99 24.04 20.93
N ILE A 5 -3.26 24.25 21.16
CA ILE A 5 -4.29 23.24 20.86
C ILE A 5 -4.35 23.01 19.35
N MET A 6 -4.32 24.07 18.57
CA MET A 6 -4.35 23.98 17.11
C MET A 6 -3.13 23.23 16.56
N ASN A 7 -1.98 23.33 17.20
CA ASN A 7 -0.76 22.65 16.76
C ASN A 7 -0.81 21.13 16.97
N THR A 8 -1.71 20.63 17.80
CA THR A 8 -1.85 19.19 18.04
C THR A 8 -2.83 18.53 17.07
N LEU A 9 -3.56 19.32 16.28
CA LEU A 9 -4.55 18.83 15.35
C LEU A 9 -4.04 19.05 13.92
N ALA A 10 -4.12 18.00 13.11
CA ALA A 10 -3.83 18.12 11.69
C ALA A 10 -4.89 19.02 11.05
N ASN A 11 -4.46 20.02 10.33
CA ASN A 11 -5.38 20.87 9.59
C ASN A 11 -5.56 20.33 8.17
N GLU A 12 -6.49 20.94 7.44
CA GLU A 12 -6.83 20.51 6.09
C GLU A 12 -5.63 20.59 5.13
N SER A 13 -4.78 21.61 5.29
CA SER A 13 -3.58 21.76 4.46
C SER A 13 -2.59 20.62 4.69
N ASP A 14 -2.43 20.20 5.95
CA ASP A 14 -1.54 19.08 6.30
C ASP A 14 -2.05 17.78 5.70
N ILE A 15 -3.36 17.57 5.71
CA ILE A 15 -3.98 16.38 5.14
C ILE A 15 -3.80 16.34 3.63
N ILE A 16 -4.01 17.48 2.95
CA ILE A 16 -3.82 17.59 1.51
C ILE A 16 -2.36 17.33 1.14
N ALA A 17 -1.44 17.93 1.88
CA ALA A 17 0.00 17.73 1.64
C ALA A 17 0.38 16.27 1.82
N ARG A 18 -0.14 15.62 2.87
CA ARG A 18 0.13 14.20 3.12
C ARG A 18 -0.41 13.34 1.99
N LYS A 19 -1.62 13.60 1.54
CA LYS A 19 -2.23 12.85 0.45
C LYS A 19 -1.39 12.94 -0.83
N LEU A 20 -0.96 14.14 -1.20
CA LEU A 20 -0.11 14.34 -2.37
C LEU A 20 1.23 13.62 -2.23
N PHE A 21 1.83 13.69 -1.06
CA PHE A 21 3.08 13.00 -0.79
C PHE A 21 2.92 11.49 -0.93
N LEU A 22 1.86 10.92 -0.37
CA LEU A 22 1.58 9.49 -0.48
C LEU A 22 1.34 9.07 -1.93
N GLN A 23 0.61 9.87 -2.69
CA GLN A 23 0.35 9.58 -4.10
C GLN A 23 1.63 9.55 -4.92
N ARG A 24 2.52 10.51 -4.70
CA ARG A 24 3.81 10.57 -5.39
C ARG A 24 4.73 9.43 -4.97
N GLU A 25 4.71 9.08 -3.70
CA GLU A 25 5.51 7.97 -3.19
C GLU A 25 5.01 6.65 -3.75
N LEU A 26 3.69 6.48 -3.86
CA LEU A 26 3.10 5.30 -4.49
C LEU A 26 3.57 5.18 -5.95
N GLU A 27 3.51 6.26 -6.71
CA GLU A 27 3.96 6.26 -8.11
C GLU A 27 5.44 5.87 -8.21
N ARG A 28 6.28 6.43 -7.35
CA ARG A 28 7.71 6.12 -7.33
C ARG A 28 7.96 4.65 -7.02
N CYS A 29 7.29 4.12 -6.00
CA CYS A 29 7.43 2.73 -5.60
C CYS A 29 6.93 1.79 -6.67
N LEU A 30 5.79 2.12 -7.30
CA LEU A 30 5.25 1.30 -8.39
C LEU A 30 6.23 1.23 -9.57
N ALA A 31 6.85 2.35 -9.94
CA ALA A 31 7.82 2.36 -11.02
C ALA A 31 8.97 1.39 -10.76
N LEU A 32 9.44 1.33 -9.51
CA LEU A 32 10.49 0.39 -9.13
C LEU A 32 10.01 -1.05 -9.09
N LEU A 33 8.78 -1.29 -8.61
CA LEU A 33 8.24 -2.64 -8.49
C LEU A 33 7.96 -3.28 -9.85
N ILE A 34 7.56 -2.50 -10.84
CA ILE A 34 7.22 -3.04 -12.16
C ILE A 34 8.41 -3.05 -13.14
N GLN A 35 9.55 -2.48 -12.73
CA GLN A 35 10.76 -2.49 -13.52
C GLN A 35 11.34 -3.90 -13.56
N ASP A 36 11.87 -4.31 -14.70
CA ASP A 36 12.52 -5.61 -14.93
C ASP A 36 11.56 -6.79 -14.83
N ARG A 37 11.05 -7.11 -13.66
CA ARG A 37 10.17 -8.25 -13.43
C ARG A 37 8.93 -7.79 -12.67
N PRO A 38 7.87 -7.39 -13.41
CA PRO A 38 6.68 -6.88 -12.76
C PRO A 38 5.91 -7.98 -12.03
N PRO A 39 5.27 -7.65 -10.90
CA PRO A 39 4.39 -8.59 -10.21
C PRO A 39 3.11 -8.80 -11.02
N HIS A 40 2.29 -9.77 -10.60
CA HIS A 40 0.99 -9.98 -11.21
C HIS A 40 0.03 -8.83 -10.94
N LYS A 41 0.05 -8.31 -9.71
CA LYS A 41 -0.92 -7.30 -9.28
C LYS A 41 -0.40 -6.56 -8.06
N VAL A 42 -0.72 -5.27 -7.97
CA VAL A 42 -0.50 -4.47 -6.77
C VAL A 42 -1.83 -3.81 -6.40
N ILE A 43 -2.25 -3.98 -5.16
CA ILE A 43 -3.50 -3.43 -4.64
C ILE A 43 -3.17 -2.47 -3.52
N LEU A 44 -3.63 -1.23 -3.65
CA LEU A 44 -3.57 -0.24 -2.57
C LEU A 44 -4.78 -0.44 -1.68
N PHE A 45 -4.57 -0.49 -0.36
CA PHE A 45 -5.68 -0.52 0.58
C PHE A 45 -5.42 0.49 1.69
N GLY A 46 -6.31 0.54 2.68
CA GLY A 46 -6.15 1.46 3.79
C GLY A 46 -6.58 2.88 3.48
N SER A 47 -6.05 3.84 4.23
CA SER A 47 -6.56 5.21 4.23
C SER A 47 -6.46 5.92 2.88
N LEU A 48 -5.37 5.74 2.15
CA LEU A 48 -5.24 6.38 0.84
C LEU A 48 -6.25 5.82 -0.17
N ALA A 49 -6.45 4.51 -0.15
CA ALA A 49 -7.41 3.86 -1.05
C ALA A 49 -8.84 4.33 -0.79
N GLU A 50 -9.18 4.59 0.47
CA GLU A 50 -10.53 4.96 0.89
C GLU A 50 -10.72 6.47 1.00
N ASP A 51 -9.73 7.25 0.61
CA ASP A 51 -9.75 8.72 0.70
C ASP A 51 -10.01 9.21 2.13
N ARG A 52 -9.38 8.55 3.11
CA ARG A 52 -9.46 8.89 4.54
C ARG A 52 -8.08 9.21 5.11
N VAL A 53 -7.28 9.93 4.33
CA VAL A 53 -5.91 10.29 4.72
C VAL A 53 -5.92 11.29 5.87
N ASP A 54 -5.06 11.06 6.86
CA ASP A 54 -4.73 12.04 7.89
C ASP A 54 -3.24 12.37 7.82
N ALA A 55 -2.77 13.21 8.74
CA ALA A 55 -1.39 13.69 8.70
C ALA A 55 -0.34 12.59 8.95
N TRP A 56 -0.76 11.43 9.45
CA TRP A 56 0.14 10.31 9.76
C TRP A 56 -0.14 9.06 8.94
N SER A 57 -1.04 9.14 7.97
CA SER A 57 -1.35 7.99 7.12
C SER A 57 -0.11 7.49 6.39
N ASP A 58 -0.02 6.18 6.24
CA ASP A 58 1.06 5.49 5.53
C ASP A 58 0.50 4.82 4.29
N LEU A 59 1.36 4.12 3.56
CA LEU A 59 0.96 3.33 2.40
C LEU A 59 0.75 1.89 2.81
N ASP A 60 -0.33 1.28 2.32
CA ASP A 60 -0.66 -0.11 2.56
C ASP A 60 -0.85 -0.81 1.22
N LEU A 61 -0.02 -1.81 0.94
CA LEU A 61 -0.01 -2.52 -0.34
C LEU A 61 -0.12 -4.02 -0.15
N VAL A 62 -0.92 -4.65 -1.01
CA VAL A 62 -0.85 -6.09 -1.24
C VAL A 62 -0.23 -6.28 -2.62
N ILE A 63 0.79 -7.11 -2.68
CA ILE A 63 1.46 -7.48 -3.93
C ILE A 63 1.19 -8.96 -4.17
N VAL A 64 0.68 -9.28 -5.36
CA VAL A 64 0.49 -10.67 -5.78
C VAL A 64 1.59 -10.97 -6.79
N ASP A 65 2.47 -11.90 -6.44
CA ASP A 65 3.63 -12.24 -7.27
C ASP A 65 4.08 -13.68 -7.02
N ASP A 66 4.69 -14.28 -8.01
CA ASP A 66 5.31 -15.59 -7.85
C ASP A 66 6.58 -15.42 -7.02
N THR A 67 6.72 -16.24 -6.00
CA THR A 67 7.90 -16.17 -5.14
C THR A 67 8.07 -17.48 -4.37
N ASP A 68 9.31 -17.88 -4.16
CA ASP A 68 9.66 -19.02 -3.33
C ASP A 68 10.16 -18.60 -1.95
N LEU A 69 10.22 -17.29 -1.69
CA LEU A 69 10.71 -16.79 -0.42
C LEU A 69 9.71 -17.04 0.70
N PRO A 70 10.17 -17.27 1.94
CA PRO A 70 9.30 -17.25 3.11
C PRO A 70 8.60 -15.91 3.24
N PHE A 71 7.44 -15.90 3.86
CA PHE A 71 6.55 -14.74 3.88
C PHE A 71 7.23 -13.43 4.32
N LEU A 72 7.93 -13.46 5.45
CA LEU A 72 8.58 -12.26 5.97
C LEU A 72 9.73 -11.77 5.09
N GLU A 73 10.40 -12.68 4.41
CA GLU A 73 11.49 -12.33 3.51
C GLU A 73 10.98 -11.61 2.26
N ARG A 74 9.75 -11.90 1.85
CA ARG A 74 9.11 -11.23 0.71
C ARG A 74 8.94 -9.73 0.97
N THR A 75 8.40 -9.38 2.13
CA THR A 75 8.23 -7.99 2.54
C THR A 75 9.58 -7.27 2.63
N LYS A 76 10.54 -7.93 3.23
CA LYS A 76 11.89 -7.38 3.38
C LYS A 76 12.52 -7.07 2.01
N ALA A 77 12.38 -7.99 1.06
CA ALA A 77 12.91 -7.81 -0.29
C ALA A 77 12.27 -6.60 -0.98
N VAL A 78 10.96 -6.44 -0.85
CA VAL A 78 10.25 -5.29 -1.42
C VAL A 78 10.75 -3.99 -0.80
N LEU A 79 10.82 -3.93 0.53
CA LEU A 79 11.25 -2.72 1.22
C LEU A 79 12.69 -2.34 0.88
N GLN A 80 13.56 -3.31 0.72
CA GLN A 80 14.94 -3.07 0.31
C GLN A 80 15.01 -2.53 -1.12
N ARG A 81 14.11 -2.96 -1.98
CA ARG A 81 14.07 -2.52 -3.37
C ARG A 81 13.55 -1.09 -3.50
N VAL A 82 12.44 -0.78 -2.85
CA VAL A 82 11.77 0.52 -3.04
C VAL A 82 12.28 1.60 -2.09
N ARG A 83 12.81 1.21 -0.93
CA ARG A 83 13.31 2.13 0.10
C ARG A 83 12.32 3.26 0.33
N PRO A 84 11.15 2.95 0.92
CA PRO A 84 10.08 3.93 1.03
C PRO A 84 10.49 5.12 1.91
N ARG A 85 9.99 6.28 1.54
CA ARG A 85 10.20 7.54 2.26
C ARG A 85 9.10 7.83 3.26
N VAL A 86 8.19 6.87 3.42
CA VAL A 86 7.05 6.94 4.33
C VAL A 86 6.86 5.54 4.90
N GLY A 87 6.17 5.41 6.01
CA GLY A 87 5.79 4.09 6.53
C GLY A 87 5.03 3.31 5.46
N MET A 88 5.35 2.04 5.33
CA MET A 88 4.75 1.21 4.30
C MET A 88 4.52 -0.20 4.84
N ASP A 89 3.26 -0.63 4.83
CA ASP A 89 2.88 -2.01 5.11
C ASP A 89 2.74 -2.75 3.79
N VAL A 90 3.54 -3.78 3.60
CA VAL A 90 3.55 -4.56 2.37
C VAL A 90 3.31 -6.02 2.70
N LEU A 91 2.28 -6.59 2.08
CA LEU A 91 1.94 -8.00 2.19
C LEU A 91 2.09 -8.62 0.80
N VAL A 92 2.97 -9.62 0.68
CA VAL A 92 3.24 -10.26 -0.61
C VAL A 92 2.72 -11.70 -0.58
N TYR A 93 1.85 -12.03 -1.51
CA TYR A 93 1.24 -13.35 -1.62
C TYR A 93 1.41 -13.90 -3.03
N THR A 94 1.55 -15.22 -3.13
CA THR A 94 1.46 -15.86 -4.44
C THR A 94 0.01 -15.82 -4.92
N PRO A 95 -0.24 -16.01 -6.23
CA PRO A 95 -1.62 -16.05 -6.73
C PRO A 95 -2.49 -17.08 -6.01
N ALA A 96 -1.95 -18.27 -5.74
CA ALA A 96 -2.70 -19.31 -5.05
C ALA A 96 -3.03 -18.93 -3.61
N GLU A 97 -2.05 -18.37 -2.89
CA GLU A 97 -2.26 -17.90 -1.51
C GLU A 97 -3.32 -16.80 -1.47
N PHE A 98 -3.22 -15.85 -2.38
CA PHE A 98 -4.14 -14.73 -2.43
C PHE A 98 -5.57 -15.21 -2.72
N ALA A 99 -5.74 -16.12 -3.67
CA ALA A 99 -7.04 -16.70 -3.98
C ALA A 99 -7.68 -17.37 -2.77
N THR A 100 -6.87 -18.14 -2.02
CA THR A 100 -7.35 -18.81 -0.80
C THR A 100 -7.75 -17.79 0.27
N LEU A 101 -6.94 -16.76 0.47
CA LEU A 101 -7.22 -15.72 1.47
C LEU A 101 -8.51 -14.95 1.13
N CYS A 102 -8.74 -14.67 -0.15
CA CYS A 102 -9.97 -14.00 -0.58
C CYS A 102 -11.20 -14.88 -0.34
N GLN A 103 -11.06 -16.19 -0.40
CA GLN A 103 -12.17 -17.11 -0.13
C GLN A 103 -12.42 -17.30 1.36
N THR A 104 -11.37 -17.28 2.18
CA THR A 104 -11.47 -17.73 3.57
C THR A 104 -11.38 -16.60 4.60
N ARG A 105 -10.90 -15.41 4.23
CA ARG A 105 -10.66 -14.33 5.17
C ARG A 105 -11.48 -13.11 4.84
N ARG A 106 -12.31 -12.68 5.79
CA ARG A 106 -13.16 -11.51 5.63
C ARG A 106 -12.37 -10.24 5.32
N PHE A 107 -11.21 -10.07 5.95
CA PHE A 107 -10.35 -8.92 5.72
C PHE A 107 -10.02 -8.77 4.23
N PHE A 108 -9.67 -9.88 3.56
CA PHE A 108 -9.30 -9.82 2.15
C PHE A 108 -10.49 -9.51 1.25
N ARG A 109 -11.69 -10.00 1.60
CA ARG A 109 -12.90 -9.67 0.84
C ARG A 109 -13.33 -8.22 1.03
N GLU A 110 -13.30 -7.74 2.28
CA GLU A 110 -13.84 -6.42 2.61
C GLU A 110 -12.81 -5.31 2.43
N GLU A 111 -11.62 -5.45 3.01
CA GLU A 111 -10.65 -4.36 3.02
C GLU A 111 -9.78 -4.35 1.77
N ILE A 112 -9.50 -5.50 1.18
CA ILE A 112 -8.61 -5.59 0.02
C ILE A 112 -9.40 -5.56 -1.29
N LEU A 113 -10.32 -6.50 -1.49
CA LEU A 113 -11.04 -6.58 -2.76
C LEU A 113 -12.11 -5.51 -2.92
N LYS A 114 -12.90 -5.27 -1.87
CA LYS A 114 -14.04 -4.36 -1.97
C LYS A 114 -13.61 -2.89 -1.84
N LYS A 115 -12.81 -2.56 -0.85
CA LYS A 115 -12.42 -1.18 -0.56
C LYS A 115 -11.06 -0.80 -1.15
N GLY A 116 -10.22 -1.78 -1.49
CA GLY A 116 -8.93 -1.52 -2.09
C GLY A 116 -9.04 -1.10 -3.55
N ARG A 117 -7.93 -0.62 -4.09
CA ARG A 117 -7.85 -0.23 -5.50
C ARG A 117 -6.68 -0.96 -6.16
N ILE A 118 -6.93 -1.57 -7.31
CA ILE A 118 -5.86 -2.16 -8.11
C ILE A 118 -5.09 -1.00 -8.74
N VAL A 119 -3.83 -0.84 -8.36
CA VAL A 119 -2.99 0.23 -8.88
C VAL A 119 -2.03 -0.27 -9.96
N TYR A 120 -1.87 -1.57 -10.07
CA TYR A 120 -1.14 -2.20 -11.17
C TYR A 120 -1.66 -3.61 -11.37
N GLU A 121 -1.83 -4.01 -12.62
CA GLU A 121 -2.19 -5.37 -12.98
C GLU A 121 -1.49 -5.73 -14.29
N GLN A 122 -0.79 -6.86 -14.26
CA GLN A 122 -0.04 -7.31 -15.43
C GLN A 122 -1.01 -7.70 -16.54
N SER A 123 -0.81 -7.14 -17.70
CA SER A 123 -1.61 -7.52 -18.87
C SER A 123 -1.05 -8.80 -19.49
N ARG A 124 -1.89 -9.52 -20.19
CA ARG A 124 -1.53 -10.75 -20.89
C ARG A 124 -1.36 -10.52 -22.37
#